data_56697432667e88440467b3d2ba23234f
#
_entry.id   56697432667e88440467b3d2ba23234f
#
_cell.length_a   1.000
_cell.length_b   1.000
_cell.length_c   1.000
_cell.angle_alpha   90.00
_cell.angle_beta   90.00
_cell.angle_gamma   90.00
#
_symmetry.space_group_name_H-M   'P 1'
#
loop_
_entity.id
_entity.type
_entity.pdbx_description
1 polymer ?
#
loop_
_entity_poly.entity_id
_entity_poly.type
_entity_poly.pdbx_seq_one_letter_code
_entity_poly.pdbx_strand_id
1 'polypeptide(L)'
;EVTVEEQEDVSYSVAGQQPLSLNADDFNRICRSHTGRELSYVIFSQPDSGRGTLYYNYISEQNYGSKVDTSKQYKRSGSPNLSDITFVAAAGYRGEVVIPYTGYDSNGSSFRGRITIRVSQAQNTGDLTYTIAQGGKVTFDDDDFNDLSKAVTGYPLDYVQFERPDSSKGALYYDYSSNGSYDSQVAEGRSYYRSSSPYLRRVTFVAGKDYSGTVHIPFTGWDTKGNRFSGTVAVEVGRTGDGDV
;
A
#
# COMPACT_ATOMS: atom_id res chain seq x y z
N GLU A 1 44.12 -17.66 2.49
CA GLU A 1 43.06 -17.40 1.50
C GLU A 1 41.74 -17.45 2.26
N VAL A 2 41.14 -16.29 2.53
CA VAL A 2 39.82 -16.21 3.16
C VAL A 2 38.80 -16.40 2.01
N THR A 3 38.26 -17.59 1.87
CA THR A 3 37.10 -17.83 1.02
C THR A 3 35.94 -17.06 1.62
N VAL A 4 35.58 -15.95 1.00
CA VAL A 4 34.28 -15.30 1.23
C VAL A 4 33.26 -16.26 0.65
N GLU A 5 32.54 -17.01 1.51
CA GLU A 5 31.35 -17.73 1.09
C GLU A 5 30.37 -16.69 0.52
N GLU A 6 30.11 -16.77 -0.80
CA GLU A 6 29.04 -15.98 -1.41
C GLU A 6 27.73 -16.39 -0.76
N GLN A 7 27.21 -15.49 0.08
CA GLN A 7 25.96 -15.67 0.77
C GLN A 7 24.85 -15.39 -0.26
N GLU A 8 24.22 -16.44 -0.80
CA GLU A 8 23.11 -16.29 -1.75
C GLU A 8 21.92 -15.65 -1.01
N ASP A 9 21.41 -14.54 -1.56
CA ASP A 9 20.33 -13.77 -1.00
C ASP A 9 19.00 -14.10 -1.69
N VAL A 10 17.94 -14.24 -0.90
CA VAL A 10 16.57 -14.16 -1.40
C VAL A 10 16.23 -12.68 -1.51
N SER A 11 15.88 -12.22 -2.71
CA SER A 11 15.64 -10.80 -2.98
C SER A 11 14.20 -10.53 -3.36
N TYR A 12 13.62 -9.49 -2.74
CA TYR A 12 12.29 -9.00 -3.02
C TYR A 12 12.29 -7.48 -3.20
N SER A 13 11.19 -6.97 -3.80
CA SER A 13 10.90 -5.54 -3.86
C SER A 13 9.46 -5.31 -3.47
N VAL A 14 9.21 -4.25 -2.71
CA VAL A 14 7.87 -3.88 -2.26
C VAL A 14 7.71 -2.36 -2.29
N ALA A 15 6.51 -1.88 -2.59
CA ALA A 15 6.18 -0.46 -2.60
C ALA A 15 5.53 -0.06 -1.28
N GLY A 16 6.16 0.86 -0.52
CA GLY A 16 5.64 1.37 0.74
C GLY A 16 5.32 0.27 1.75
N GLN A 17 4.15 0.35 2.37
CA GLN A 17 3.65 -0.61 3.37
C GLN A 17 2.87 -1.79 2.78
N GLN A 18 2.95 -2.02 1.45
CA GLN A 18 2.31 -3.19 0.84
C GLN A 18 2.80 -4.48 1.52
N PRO A 19 1.90 -5.40 1.91
CA PRO A 19 2.31 -6.68 2.46
C PRO A 19 3.06 -7.50 1.42
N LEU A 20 4.21 -8.06 1.80
CA LEU A 20 5.04 -8.91 0.95
C LEU A 20 5.07 -10.33 1.55
N SER A 21 4.37 -11.28 0.94
CA SER A 21 4.45 -12.68 1.33
C SER A 21 5.74 -13.32 0.84
N LEU A 22 6.40 -14.08 1.71
CA LEU A 22 7.61 -14.82 1.34
C LEU A 22 7.23 -16.09 0.58
N ASN A 23 8.04 -16.45 -0.42
CA ASN A 23 7.82 -17.66 -1.20
C ASN A 23 8.77 -18.78 -0.72
N ALA A 24 8.22 -19.89 -0.24
CA ALA A 24 8.98 -21.03 0.25
C ALA A 24 9.91 -21.66 -0.81
N ASP A 25 9.57 -21.55 -2.09
CA ASP A 25 10.39 -22.10 -3.17
C ASP A 25 11.68 -21.31 -3.41
N ASP A 26 11.71 -20.01 -3.10
CA ASP A 26 12.95 -19.22 -3.14
C ASP A 26 13.97 -19.73 -2.12
N PHE A 27 13.52 -20.01 -0.90
CA PHE A 27 14.36 -20.58 0.15
C PHE A 27 14.78 -22.02 -0.16
N ASN A 28 13.91 -22.80 -0.79
CA ASN A 28 14.24 -24.15 -1.22
C ASN A 28 15.29 -24.16 -2.32
N ARG A 29 15.25 -23.21 -3.26
CA ARG A 29 16.27 -23.05 -4.29
C ARG A 29 17.64 -22.77 -3.69
N ILE A 30 17.71 -21.84 -2.70
CA ILE A 30 18.94 -21.56 -1.95
C ILE A 30 19.42 -22.78 -1.15
N CYS A 31 18.52 -23.49 -0.48
CA CYS A 31 18.85 -24.73 0.23
C CYS A 31 19.50 -25.78 -0.69
N ARG A 32 18.92 -25.96 -1.87
CA ARG A 32 19.45 -26.92 -2.86
C ARG A 32 20.83 -26.51 -3.39
N SER A 33 21.10 -25.22 -3.59
CA SER A 33 22.41 -24.77 -4.04
C SER A 33 23.49 -25.03 -2.98
N HIS A 34 23.16 -24.87 -1.68
CA HIS A 34 24.10 -25.09 -0.59
C HIS A 34 24.28 -26.55 -0.17
N THR A 35 23.20 -27.31 -0.12
CA THR A 35 23.21 -28.65 0.49
C THR A 35 22.92 -29.78 -0.51
N GLY A 36 22.46 -29.45 -1.71
CA GLY A 36 21.96 -30.41 -2.69
C GLY A 36 20.61 -31.07 -2.35
N ARG A 37 19.92 -30.58 -1.31
CA ARG A 37 18.71 -31.18 -0.76
C ARG A 37 17.57 -30.22 -0.61
N GLU A 38 16.36 -30.75 -0.37
CA GLU A 38 15.15 -29.99 -0.14
C GLU A 38 15.19 -29.28 1.23
N LEU A 39 14.64 -28.07 1.26
CA LEU A 39 14.43 -27.33 2.50
C LEU A 39 13.41 -28.04 3.40
N SER A 40 13.73 -28.17 4.67
CA SER A 40 12.83 -28.62 5.72
C SER A 40 12.13 -27.43 6.40
N TYR A 41 12.90 -26.50 6.94
CA TYR A 41 12.38 -25.30 7.62
C TYR A 41 13.40 -24.16 7.65
N VAL A 42 12.92 -22.98 8.05
CA VAL A 42 13.71 -21.76 8.26
C VAL A 42 13.45 -21.21 9.65
N ILE A 43 14.48 -20.65 10.27
CA ILE A 43 14.41 -19.82 11.48
C ILE A 43 14.83 -18.41 11.08
N PHE A 44 13.97 -17.42 11.30
CA PHE A 44 14.21 -16.03 10.93
C PHE A 44 14.72 -15.18 12.10
N SER A 45 15.50 -14.15 11.79
CA SER A 45 15.63 -12.99 12.66
C SER A 45 14.52 -12.00 12.37
N GLN A 46 14.14 -11.15 13.34
CA GLN A 46 13.31 -9.99 13.05
C GLN A 46 14.16 -8.86 12.45
N PRO A 47 13.64 -8.09 11.48
CA PRO A 47 14.28 -6.86 11.06
C PRO A 47 14.24 -5.80 12.17
N ASP A 48 15.05 -4.74 12.03
CA ASP A 48 14.90 -3.53 12.84
C ASP A 48 13.45 -3.00 12.73
N SER A 49 12.80 -2.78 13.87
CA SER A 49 11.39 -2.34 13.94
C SER A 49 11.12 -0.99 13.24
N GLY A 50 12.15 -0.13 13.13
CA GLY A 50 12.07 1.11 12.34
C GLY A 50 12.11 0.90 10.83
N ARG A 51 12.37 -0.33 10.37
CA ARG A 51 12.41 -0.68 8.94
C ARG A 51 11.24 -1.57 8.52
N GLY A 52 10.71 -2.37 9.42
CA GLY A 52 9.57 -3.25 9.15
C GLY A 52 9.46 -4.40 10.13
N THR A 53 8.51 -5.29 9.89
CA THR A 53 8.24 -6.45 10.74
C THR A 53 7.85 -7.66 9.90
N LEU A 54 8.30 -8.85 10.30
CA LEU A 54 7.80 -10.13 9.79
C LEU A 54 6.63 -10.61 10.65
N TYR A 55 5.54 -10.95 10.00
CA TYR A 55 4.31 -11.48 10.60
C TYR A 55 4.03 -12.90 10.11
N TYR A 56 3.37 -13.67 10.94
CA TYR A 56 2.79 -14.97 10.61
C TYR A 56 1.27 -14.85 10.51
N ASN A 57 0.67 -15.38 9.45
CA ASN A 57 -0.76 -15.25 9.14
C ASN A 57 -1.23 -13.79 9.14
N TYR A 58 -0.55 -12.95 8.38
CA TYR A 58 -0.89 -11.53 8.24
C TYR A 58 -2.10 -11.33 7.34
N ILE A 59 -3.07 -10.56 7.82
CA ILE A 59 -4.24 -10.11 7.06
C ILE A 59 -4.23 -8.58 6.96
N SER A 60 -3.99 -7.89 8.07
CA SER A 60 -3.86 -6.42 8.15
C SER A 60 -3.06 -6.04 9.41
N GLU A 61 -2.73 -4.77 9.58
CA GLU A 61 -2.00 -4.27 10.76
C GLU A 61 -2.69 -4.60 12.10
N GLN A 62 -4.02 -4.68 12.12
CA GLN A 62 -4.82 -5.03 13.30
C GLN A 62 -5.21 -6.50 13.36
N ASN A 63 -4.94 -7.28 12.30
CA ASN A 63 -5.35 -8.67 12.19
C ASN A 63 -4.22 -9.53 11.62
N TYR A 64 -3.50 -10.20 12.50
CA TYR A 64 -2.45 -11.17 12.18
C TYR A 64 -2.36 -12.21 13.28
N GLY A 65 -1.85 -13.41 12.96
CA GLY A 65 -1.71 -14.49 13.94
C GLY A 65 -0.67 -14.15 15.01
N SER A 66 0.54 -13.75 14.60
CA SER A 66 1.61 -13.30 15.51
C SER A 66 2.71 -12.57 14.72
N LYS A 67 3.60 -11.85 15.41
CA LYS A 67 4.92 -11.54 14.86
C LYS A 67 5.72 -12.83 14.74
N VAL A 68 6.61 -12.91 13.75
CA VAL A 68 7.50 -14.05 13.60
C VAL A 68 8.35 -14.22 14.86
N ASP A 69 8.31 -15.41 15.42
CA ASP A 69 9.11 -15.81 16.59
C ASP A 69 10.48 -16.31 16.11
N THR A 70 11.55 -15.70 16.57
CA THR A 70 12.93 -16.00 16.16
C THR A 70 13.46 -17.34 16.68
N SER A 71 12.69 -18.06 17.49
CA SER A 71 12.98 -19.41 17.96
C SER A 71 12.18 -20.50 17.23
N LYS A 72 11.16 -20.12 16.45
CA LYS A 72 10.29 -21.06 15.76
C LYS A 72 10.82 -21.50 14.41
N GLN A 73 10.53 -22.77 14.10
CA GLN A 73 10.77 -23.38 12.80
C GLN A 73 9.57 -23.16 11.88
N TYR A 74 9.76 -22.40 10.80
CA TYR A 74 8.74 -22.20 9.76
C TYR A 74 9.00 -23.18 8.63
N LYS A 75 8.11 -24.14 8.47
CA LYS A 75 8.30 -25.33 7.62
C LYS A 75 7.94 -25.05 6.17
N ARG A 76 8.67 -25.67 5.25
CA ARG A 76 8.29 -25.68 3.83
C ARG A 76 6.97 -26.43 3.63
N SER A 77 6.76 -27.50 4.37
CA SER A 77 5.51 -28.30 4.38
C SER A 77 5.05 -28.53 5.81
N GLY A 78 3.79 -28.22 6.10
CA GLY A 78 3.21 -28.32 7.43
C GLY A 78 3.11 -27.01 8.19
N SER A 79 2.72 -27.05 9.46
CA SER A 79 2.50 -25.84 10.30
C SER A 79 3.62 -25.72 11.34
N PRO A 80 4.04 -24.48 11.69
CA PRO A 80 3.76 -23.22 10.97
C PRO A 80 4.40 -23.22 9.58
N ASN A 81 3.65 -22.75 8.57
CA ASN A 81 4.09 -22.78 7.19
C ASN A 81 4.92 -21.52 6.83
N LEU A 82 6.01 -21.71 6.08
CA LEU A 82 6.88 -20.63 5.62
C LEU A 82 6.16 -19.66 4.68
N SER A 83 5.23 -20.16 3.84
CA SER A 83 4.46 -19.32 2.93
C SER A 83 3.43 -18.41 3.61
N ASP A 84 3.16 -18.62 4.92
CA ASP A 84 2.29 -17.76 5.73
C ASP A 84 3.05 -16.58 6.36
N ILE A 85 4.35 -16.42 6.04
CA ILE A 85 5.17 -15.31 6.50
C ILE A 85 5.01 -14.13 5.56
N THR A 86 4.73 -12.96 6.14
CA THR A 86 4.58 -11.70 5.43
C THR A 86 5.47 -10.63 6.06
N PHE A 87 6.23 -9.92 5.24
CA PHE A 87 6.93 -8.71 5.62
C PHE A 87 6.03 -7.50 5.37
N VAL A 88 6.02 -6.57 6.35
CA VAL A 88 5.39 -5.24 6.20
C VAL A 88 6.42 -4.19 6.60
N ALA A 89 6.69 -3.25 5.70
CA ALA A 89 7.61 -2.15 5.97
C ALA A 89 7.04 -1.19 7.01
N ALA A 90 7.90 -0.59 7.82
CA ALA A 90 7.51 0.47 8.73
C ALA A 90 6.96 1.69 7.96
N ALA A 91 6.02 2.42 8.56
CA ALA A 91 5.42 3.60 7.96
C ALA A 91 6.49 4.62 7.53
N GLY A 92 6.45 5.03 6.27
CA GLY A 92 7.39 6.00 5.70
C GLY A 92 8.80 5.48 5.44
N TYR A 93 9.12 4.21 5.77
CA TYR A 93 10.44 3.65 5.50
C TYR A 93 10.69 3.48 4.00
N ARG A 94 11.90 3.80 3.59
CA ARG A 94 12.43 3.58 2.22
C ARG A 94 13.86 3.12 2.33
N GLY A 95 14.25 2.21 1.46
CA GLY A 95 15.60 1.67 1.44
C GLY A 95 15.63 0.16 1.51
N GLU A 96 16.79 -0.37 1.86
CA GLU A 96 17.00 -1.80 1.92
C GLU A 96 16.81 -2.34 3.33
N VAL A 97 16.08 -3.44 3.44
CA VAL A 97 15.92 -4.22 4.68
C VAL A 97 16.60 -5.55 4.48
N VAL A 98 17.53 -5.88 5.35
CA VAL A 98 18.23 -7.17 5.34
C VAL A 98 17.79 -7.98 6.56
N ILE A 99 17.32 -9.20 6.31
CA ILE A 99 16.81 -10.09 7.36
C ILE A 99 17.60 -11.41 7.31
N PRO A 100 18.50 -11.65 8.27
CA PRO A 100 19.21 -12.91 8.36
C PRO A 100 18.27 -14.07 8.67
N TYR A 101 18.58 -15.24 8.12
CA TYR A 101 17.90 -16.48 8.46
C TYR A 101 18.86 -17.68 8.49
N THR A 102 18.44 -18.74 9.16
CA THR A 102 19.09 -20.05 9.09
C THR A 102 18.11 -21.05 8.50
N GLY A 103 18.49 -21.66 7.39
CA GLY A 103 17.74 -22.75 6.76
C GLY A 103 18.28 -24.11 7.15
N TYR A 104 17.43 -25.13 7.16
CA TYR A 104 17.75 -26.52 7.47
C TYR A 104 17.18 -27.41 6.36
N ASP A 105 18.02 -28.29 5.84
CA ASP A 105 17.61 -29.28 4.85
C ASP A 105 16.87 -30.47 5.45
N SER A 106 16.42 -31.41 4.60
CA SER A 106 15.71 -32.61 5.01
C SER A 106 16.54 -33.60 5.85
N ASN A 107 17.86 -33.42 5.91
CA ASN A 107 18.80 -34.22 6.73
C ASN A 107 19.27 -33.51 8.01
N GLY A 108 18.80 -32.25 8.23
CA GLY A 108 19.20 -31.45 9.38
C GLY A 108 20.48 -30.64 9.19
N SER A 109 21.10 -30.64 8.01
CA SER A 109 22.23 -29.74 7.71
C SER A 109 21.73 -28.31 7.61
N SER A 110 22.47 -27.36 8.18
CA SER A 110 22.09 -25.96 8.21
C SER A 110 22.93 -25.11 7.24
N PHE A 111 22.34 -24.03 6.76
CA PHE A 111 23.01 -22.98 6.03
C PHE A 111 22.48 -21.61 6.48
N ARG A 112 23.27 -20.57 6.26
CA ARG A 112 22.88 -19.18 6.56
C ARG A 112 22.59 -18.44 5.27
N GLY A 113 21.53 -17.63 5.29
CA GLY A 113 21.16 -16.78 4.19
C GLY A 113 20.63 -15.43 4.69
N ARG A 114 20.35 -14.55 3.75
CA ARG A 114 19.74 -13.24 3.99
C ARG A 114 18.55 -13.06 3.06
N ILE A 115 17.53 -12.39 3.55
CA ILE A 115 16.49 -11.82 2.72
C ILE A 115 16.84 -10.36 2.54
N THR A 116 16.93 -9.91 1.30
CA THR A 116 17.14 -8.50 0.94
C THR A 116 15.84 -7.96 0.35
N ILE A 117 15.20 -7.01 1.04
CA ILE A 117 13.95 -6.41 0.60
C ILE A 117 14.20 -4.94 0.27
N ARG A 118 13.98 -4.55 -0.98
CA ARG A 118 14.01 -3.15 -1.40
C ARG A 118 12.63 -2.55 -1.24
N VAL A 119 12.51 -1.62 -0.27
CA VAL A 119 11.31 -0.85 -0.03
C VAL A 119 11.40 0.44 -0.83
N SER A 120 10.64 0.54 -1.90
CA SER A 120 10.50 1.77 -2.67
C SER A 120 9.43 2.67 -2.04
N GLN A 121 9.35 3.91 -2.51
CA GLN A 121 8.17 4.71 -2.24
C GLN A 121 6.95 3.95 -2.75
N ALA A 122 5.85 3.94 -1.98
CA ALA A 122 4.57 3.59 -2.57
C ALA A 122 4.42 4.50 -3.79
N GLN A 123 4.41 3.93 -4.97
CA GLN A 123 3.99 4.70 -6.13
C GLN A 123 2.55 5.09 -5.80
N ASN A 124 2.24 6.38 -5.93
CA ASN A 124 0.87 6.84 -6.00
C ASN A 124 0.32 6.23 -7.31
N THR A 125 -0.02 4.95 -7.29
CA THR A 125 -0.52 4.21 -8.45
C THR A 125 -2.02 4.43 -8.60
N GLY A 126 -2.49 5.60 -8.15
CA GLY A 126 -3.87 5.88 -8.13
C GLY A 126 -4.21 7.33 -8.33
N ASP A 127 -3.86 7.90 -9.49
CA ASP A 127 -4.43 9.17 -9.87
C ASP A 127 -5.81 8.92 -10.50
N LEU A 128 -6.83 9.53 -9.89
CA LEU A 128 -8.15 9.65 -10.48
C LEU A 128 -8.18 10.98 -11.23
N THR A 129 -8.71 10.97 -12.46
CA THR A 129 -8.78 12.18 -13.28
C THR A 129 -10.24 12.51 -13.59
N TYR A 130 -10.62 13.77 -13.33
CA TYR A 130 -11.91 14.33 -13.71
C TYR A 130 -11.68 15.58 -14.57
N THR A 131 -12.57 15.86 -15.51
CA THR A 131 -12.49 17.03 -16.37
C THR A 131 -13.77 17.87 -16.20
N ILE A 132 -13.60 19.18 -15.95
CA ILE A 132 -14.71 20.13 -15.79
C ILE A 132 -14.42 21.41 -16.55
N ALA A 133 -15.45 22.18 -16.86
CA ALA A 133 -15.32 23.53 -17.39
C ALA A 133 -14.85 24.51 -16.28
N GLN A 134 -14.31 25.68 -16.68
CA GLN A 134 -13.96 26.76 -15.76
C GLN A 134 -15.16 27.18 -14.92
N GLY A 135 -14.98 27.33 -13.61
CA GLY A 135 -16.06 27.60 -12.66
C GLY A 135 -17.02 26.44 -12.46
N GLY A 136 -16.75 25.29 -13.06
CA GLY A 136 -17.55 24.09 -12.95
C GLY A 136 -17.31 23.32 -11.64
N LYS A 137 -17.99 22.18 -11.54
CA LYS A 137 -17.91 21.29 -10.39
C LYS A 137 -17.93 19.84 -10.81
N VAL A 138 -17.39 18.96 -9.97
CA VAL A 138 -17.51 17.50 -10.09
C VAL A 138 -17.77 16.89 -8.72
N THR A 139 -18.77 16.03 -8.64
CA THR A 139 -18.97 15.15 -7.47
C THR A 139 -18.21 13.86 -7.71
N PHE A 140 -17.45 13.44 -6.74
CA PHE A 140 -16.61 12.25 -6.87
C PHE A 140 -17.46 10.97 -6.89
N ASP A 141 -17.09 10.04 -7.76
CA ASP A 141 -17.70 8.73 -7.82
C ASP A 141 -16.97 7.79 -6.84
N ASP A 142 -17.71 7.20 -5.90
CA ASP A 142 -17.12 6.28 -4.93
C ASP A 142 -16.71 4.93 -5.56
N ASP A 143 -17.21 4.58 -6.74
CA ASP A 143 -16.77 3.40 -7.48
C ASP A 143 -15.37 3.59 -8.08
N ASP A 144 -15.01 4.78 -8.54
CA ASP A 144 -13.64 5.09 -9.02
C ASP A 144 -12.60 4.84 -7.91
N PHE A 145 -12.87 5.34 -6.70
CA PHE A 145 -12.00 5.12 -5.54
C PHE A 145 -11.97 3.66 -5.07
N ASN A 146 -13.10 2.95 -5.19
CA ASN A 146 -13.18 1.54 -4.86
C ASN A 146 -12.36 0.66 -5.83
N ASP A 147 -12.41 0.96 -7.12
CA ASP A 147 -11.63 0.23 -8.11
C ASP A 147 -10.14 0.50 -7.95
N LEU A 148 -9.79 1.75 -7.61
CA LEU A 148 -8.43 2.09 -7.22
C LEU A 148 -7.98 1.34 -5.96
N SER A 149 -8.80 1.29 -4.91
CA SER A 149 -8.51 0.54 -3.69
C SER A 149 -8.24 -0.93 -4.00
N LYS A 150 -9.11 -1.57 -4.80
CA LYS A 150 -8.91 -2.95 -5.24
C LYS A 150 -7.62 -3.15 -6.04
N ALA A 151 -7.29 -2.21 -6.93
CA ALA A 151 -6.06 -2.29 -7.73
C ALA A 151 -4.79 -2.18 -6.88
N VAL A 152 -4.83 -1.35 -5.82
CA VAL A 152 -3.67 -1.07 -4.97
C VAL A 152 -3.54 -2.05 -3.81
N THR A 153 -4.65 -2.41 -3.15
CA THR A 153 -4.64 -3.23 -1.92
C THR A 153 -5.20 -4.64 -2.11
N GLY A 154 -5.92 -4.88 -3.20
CA GLY A 154 -6.66 -6.13 -3.44
C GLY A 154 -8.04 -6.18 -2.77
N TYR A 155 -8.44 -5.15 -2.01
CA TYR A 155 -9.69 -5.13 -1.24
C TYR A 155 -10.54 -3.91 -1.53
N PRO A 156 -11.88 -4.00 -1.34
CA PRO A 156 -12.79 -2.88 -1.53
C PRO A 156 -12.48 -1.70 -0.60
N LEU A 157 -12.79 -0.50 -1.05
CA LEU A 157 -12.67 0.72 -0.27
C LEU A 157 -13.61 0.71 0.94
N ASP A 158 -13.11 1.16 2.09
CA ASP A 158 -13.91 1.52 3.27
C ASP A 158 -14.16 3.04 3.29
N TYR A 159 -13.09 3.85 3.37
CA TYR A 159 -13.19 5.32 3.39
C TYR A 159 -11.95 6.00 2.85
N VAL A 160 -12.07 7.31 2.60
CA VAL A 160 -10.97 8.23 2.25
C VAL A 160 -10.96 9.46 3.14
N GLN A 161 -9.77 10.06 3.26
CA GLN A 161 -9.55 11.39 3.84
C GLN A 161 -8.83 12.24 2.81
N PHE A 162 -9.32 13.45 2.56
CA PHE A 162 -8.74 14.38 1.60
C PHE A 162 -7.87 15.42 2.29
N GLU A 163 -6.81 15.86 1.60
CA GLU A 163 -6.14 17.11 1.87
C GLU A 163 -6.89 18.25 1.19
N ARG A 164 -6.76 19.46 1.71
CA ARG A 164 -7.41 20.62 1.08
C ARG A 164 -6.65 21.04 -0.16
N PRO A 165 -7.34 21.29 -1.29
CA PRO A 165 -6.72 21.91 -2.44
C PRO A 165 -6.35 23.38 -2.11
N ASP A 166 -5.46 23.96 -2.94
CA ASP A 166 -5.20 25.39 -2.92
C ASP A 166 -6.51 26.17 -3.13
N SER A 167 -6.88 27.00 -2.17
CA SER A 167 -8.14 27.74 -2.16
C SER A 167 -8.31 28.72 -3.35
N SER A 168 -7.21 29.14 -3.97
CA SER A 168 -7.24 29.95 -5.19
C SER A 168 -7.68 29.17 -6.42
N LYS A 169 -7.56 27.82 -6.38
CA LYS A 169 -7.91 26.92 -7.47
C LYS A 169 -9.30 26.29 -7.33
N GLY A 170 -9.82 26.24 -6.10
CA GLY A 170 -11.11 25.65 -5.81
C GLY A 170 -11.23 25.12 -4.39
N ALA A 171 -12.35 24.47 -4.08
CA ALA A 171 -12.58 23.88 -2.77
C ALA A 171 -13.42 22.60 -2.82
N LEU A 172 -13.27 21.78 -1.80
CA LEU A 172 -14.08 20.58 -1.59
C LEU A 172 -15.23 20.85 -0.64
N TYR A 173 -16.41 20.42 -1.01
CA TYR A 173 -17.64 20.56 -0.24
C TYR A 173 -18.33 19.20 -0.04
N TYR A 174 -19.03 19.09 1.07
CA TYR A 174 -19.91 17.97 1.35
C TYR A 174 -21.37 18.35 1.11
N ASP A 175 -22.11 17.51 0.40
CA ASP A 175 -23.53 17.73 0.07
C ASP A 175 -23.78 19.03 -0.70
N TYR A 176 -22.94 19.32 -1.71
CA TYR A 176 -23.05 20.53 -2.52
C TYR A 176 -24.22 20.47 -3.49
N SER A 177 -25.12 21.43 -3.39
CA SER A 177 -26.28 21.54 -4.29
C SER A 177 -25.98 22.33 -5.57
N SER A 178 -26.88 22.33 -6.53
CA SER A 178 -26.78 23.11 -7.78
C SER A 178 -26.77 24.63 -7.55
N ASN A 179 -27.25 25.09 -6.40
CA ASN A 179 -27.40 26.50 -6.07
C ASN A 179 -26.20 27.06 -5.26
N GLY A 180 -25.10 26.29 -5.13
CA GLY A 180 -23.98 26.68 -4.28
C GLY A 180 -24.21 26.52 -2.78
N SER A 181 -25.37 26.00 -2.38
CA SER A 181 -25.58 25.58 -0.98
C SER A 181 -24.89 24.26 -0.72
N TYR A 182 -24.30 24.09 0.46
CA TYR A 182 -23.61 22.89 0.89
C TYR A 182 -23.78 22.72 2.40
N ASP A 183 -23.63 21.46 2.88
CA ASP A 183 -23.71 21.19 4.31
C ASP A 183 -22.45 21.69 5.04
N SER A 184 -21.26 21.35 4.49
CA SER A 184 -19.98 21.77 5.06
C SER A 184 -18.86 21.77 4.02
N GLN A 185 -17.77 22.50 4.29
CA GLN A 185 -16.52 22.24 3.59
C GLN A 185 -15.89 20.94 4.09
N VAL A 186 -15.22 20.22 3.19
CA VAL A 186 -14.47 19.02 3.55
C VAL A 186 -13.36 19.40 4.52
N ALA A 187 -13.36 18.75 5.70
CA ALA A 187 -12.35 18.96 6.70
C ALA A 187 -11.21 17.96 6.54
N GLU A 188 -9.98 18.41 6.73
CA GLU A 188 -8.82 17.54 6.78
C GLU A 188 -8.95 16.51 7.91
N GLY A 189 -8.53 15.27 7.65
CA GLY A 189 -8.63 14.19 8.63
C GLY A 189 -10.04 13.62 8.85
N ARG A 190 -11.08 14.19 8.22
CA ARG A 190 -12.42 13.62 8.25
C ARG A 190 -12.54 12.48 7.25
N SER A 191 -13.08 11.36 7.72
CA SER A 191 -13.32 10.17 6.89
C SER A 191 -14.64 10.29 6.14
N TYR A 192 -14.60 9.98 4.82
CA TYR A 192 -15.76 9.90 3.94
C TYR A 192 -15.87 8.47 3.43
N TYR A 193 -16.96 7.80 3.80
CA TYR A 193 -17.15 6.36 3.64
C TYR A 193 -17.85 6.02 2.33
N ARG A 194 -17.52 4.84 1.78
CA ARG A 194 -18.23 4.29 0.64
C ARG A 194 -19.64 3.85 1.02
N SER A 195 -19.82 3.17 2.15
CA SER A 195 -21.06 2.47 2.53
C SER A 195 -21.84 3.12 3.67
N SER A 196 -21.33 4.16 4.31
CA SER A 196 -21.97 4.84 5.44
C SER A 196 -21.77 6.35 5.43
N SER A 197 -22.52 7.09 6.24
CA SER A 197 -22.39 8.55 6.35
C SER A 197 -21.17 8.93 7.22
N PRO A 198 -20.46 10.00 6.85
CA PRO A 198 -20.62 10.84 5.66
C PRO A 198 -20.16 10.10 4.39
N TYR A 199 -21.01 10.10 3.34
CA TYR A 199 -20.77 9.35 2.12
C TYR A 199 -19.74 10.02 1.20
N LEU A 200 -18.78 9.26 0.69
CA LEU A 200 -17.80 9.74 -0.30
C LEU A 200 -18.45 10.32 -1.55
N ARG A 201 -19.51 9.67 -2.09
CA ARG A 201 -20.27 10.12 -3.26
C ARG A 201 -21.01 11.45 -3.10
N ARG A 202 -20.90 12.11 -1.94
CA ARG A 202 -21.43 13.45 -1.67
C ARG A 202 -20.33 14.51 -1.57
N VAL A 203 -19.07 14.12 -1.80
CA VAL A 203 -17.94 15.05 -1.85
C VAL A 203 -17.85 15.65 -3.25
N THR A 204 -17.90 16.96 -3.34
CA THR A 204 -17.86 17.72 -4.60
C THR A 204 -16.71 18.69 -4.59
N PHE A 205 -15.89 18.68 -5.64
CA PHE A 205 -14.94 19.74 -5.93
C PHE A 205 -15.64 20.83 -6.77
N VAL A 206 -15.43 22.07 -6.37
CA VAL A 206 -15.89 23.25 -7.11
C VAL A 206 -14.69 24.10 -7.49
N ALA A 207 -14.47 24.29 -8.78
CA ALA A 207 -13.36 25.09 -9.26
C ALA A 207 -13.52 26.58 -8.93
N GLY A 208 -12.40 27.26 -8.70
CA GLY A 208 -12.37 28.71 -8.63
C GLY A 208 -12.93 29.33 -9.92
N LYS A 209 -13.72 30.42 -9.80
CA LYS A 209 -14.46 31.02 -10.90
C LYS A 209 -13.58 31.34 -12.12
N ASP A 210 -12.37 31.83 -11.89
CA ASP A 210 -11.45 32.29 -12.94
C ASP A 210 -10.24 31.35 -13.12
N TYR A 211 -10.26 30.16 -12.46
CA TYR A 211 -9.18 29.20 -12.53
C TYR A 211 -9.33 28.28 -13.76
N SER A 212 -8.21 28.03 -14.44
CA SER A 212 -8.06 27.01 -15.46
C SER A 212 -6.71 26.31 -15.28
N GLY A 213 -6.63 25.02 -15.52
CA GLY A 213 -5.46 24.16 -15.30
C GLY A 213 -5.77 22.97 -14.43
N THR A 214 -4.77 22.23 -14.01
CA THR A 214 -4.95 21.02 -13.21
C THR A 214 -4.87 21.31 -11.70
N VAL A 215 -5.85 20.83 -10.96
CA VAL A 215 -5.87 20.85 -9.50
C VAL A 215 -5.57 19.45 -8.99
N HIS A 216 -4.52 19.30 -8.18
CA HIS A 216 -4.17 18.05 -7.53
C HIS A 216 -4.69 18.05 -6.09
N ILE A 217 -5.47 17.04 -5.75
CA ILE A 217 -6.07 16.87 -4.44
C ILE A 217 -5.57 15.53 -3.87
N PRO A 218 -4.55 15.56 -3.01
CA PRO A 218 -4.06 14.34 -2.38
C PRO A 218 -5.14 13.74 -1.47
N PHE A 219 -5.16 12.42 -1.39
CA PHE A 219 -5.99 11.71 -0.45
C PHE A 219 -5.30 10.48 0.12
N THR A 220 -5.78 10.04 1.27
CA THR A 220 -5.44 8.76 1.85
C THR A 220 -6.69 7.91 1.93
N GLY A 221 -6.62 6.67 1.44
CA GLY A 221 -7.71 5.70 1.49
C GLY A 221 -7.40 4.54 2.43
N TRP A 222 -8.45 3.91 2.93
CA TRP A 222 -8.39 2.66 3.69
C TRP A 222 -9.37 1.68 3.08
N ASP A 223 -8.92 0.44 2.94
CA ASP A 223 -9.77 -0.64 2.49
C ASP A 223 -10.54 -1.30 3.64
N THR A 224 -11.44 -2.23 3.31
CA THR A 224 -12.28 -2.96 4.28
C THR A 224 -11.49 -3.90 5.21
N LYS A 225 -10.18 -4.04 5.02
CA LYS A 225 -9.26 -4.79 5.88
C LYS A 225 -8.35 -3.91 6.73
N GLY A 226 -8.49 -2.57 6.59
CA GLY A 226 -7.70 -1.58 7.30
C GLY A 226 -6.34 -1.27 6.65
N ASN A 227 -6.07 -1.77 5.43
CA ASN A 227 -4.86 -1.40 4.71
C ASN A 227 -4.97 0.03 4.18
N ARG A 228 -3.89 0.79 4.35
CA ARG A 228 -3.80 2.18 3.93
C ARG A 228 -3.16 2.30 2.55
N PHE A 229 -3.71 3.19 1.72
CA PHE A 229 -3.09 3.60 0.45
C PHE A 229 -3.21 5.12 0.26
N SER A 230 -2.44 5.67 -0.66
CA SER A 230 -2.49 7.10 -0.99
C SER A 230 -2.73 7.27 -2.48
N GLY A 231 -3.33 8.38 -2.85
CA GLY A 231 -3.55 8.75 -4.24
C GLY A 231 -3.76 10.24 -4.40
N THR A 232 -3.96 10.66 -5.65
CA THR A 232 -4.26 12.05 -6.00
C THR A 232 -5.47 12.09 -6.93
N VAL A 233 -6.43 12.96 -6.64
CA VAL A 233 -7.46 13.33 -7.60
C VAL A 233 -6.92 14.51 -8.41
N ALA A 234 -6.72 14.32 -9.71
CA ALA A 234 -6.40 15.38 -10.65
C ALA A 234 -7.69 15.89 -11.29
N VAL A 235 -8.02 17.15 -11.07
CA VAL A 235 -9.17 17.79 -11.73
C VAL A 235 -8.66 18.75 -12.79
N GLU A 236 -8.91 18.43 -14.05
CA GLU A 236 -8.59 19.26 -15.21
C GLU A 236 -9.71 20.28 -15.43
N VAL A 237 -9.39 21.56 -15.23
CA VAL A 237 -10.33 22.67 -15.40
C VAL A 237 -10.03 23.35 -16.74
N GLY A 238 -10.87 23.10 -17.73
CA GLY A 238 -10.79 23.70 -19.07
C GLY A 238 -11.16 25.18 -19.07
N ARG A 239 -10.66 25.94 -20.04
CA ARG A 239 -11.07 27.35 -20.28
C ARG A 239 -12.47 27.40 -20.88
N THR A 240 -13.28 28.36 -20.41
CA THR A 240 -14.49 28.76 -21.15
C THR A 240 -14.08 29.46 -22.45
N GLY A 241 -14.05 28.74 -23.56
CA GLY A 241 -13.69 29.33 -24.85
C GLY A 241 -13.06 28.41 -25.88
N ASP A 242 -12.65 27.21 -25.54
CA ASP A 242 -12.21 26.19 -26.50
C ASP A 242 -13.41 25.33 -27.01
N GLY A 243 -14.43 26.03 -27.46
CA GLY A 243 -15.51 25.42 -28.24
C GLY A 243 -15.22 25.69 -29.73
N ASP A 244 -15.02 24.64 -30.46
CA ASP A 244 -15.02 24.40 -31.89
C ASP A 244 -15.05 25.67 -32.81
N VAL A 245 -13.98 25.86 -33.56
CA VAL A 245 -14.00 26.47 -34.86
C VAL A 245 -13.77 25.43 -35.93
#